data_0f9a8f94e3ff58da368b5372fe8c11e6
#
_entry.id   0f9a8f94e3ff58da368b5372fe8c11e6
#
_cell.length_a   1.000
_cell.length_b   1.000
_cell.length_c   1.000
_cell.angle_alpha   90.00
_cell.angle_beta   90.00
_cell.angle_gamma   90.00
#
_symmetry.space_group_name_H-M   'P 1'
#
loop_
_entity.id
_entity.type
_entity.pdbx_description
1 polymer ?
#
loop_
_entity_poly.entity_id
_entity_poly.type
_entity_poly.pdbx_seq_one_letter_code
_entity_poly.pdbx_strand_id
1 'polypeptide(L)'
;MNIWFDITNTPHVHFFAPIIGHLKQEHEIIVTARDFSETLPLLKFYGIDYILTGSHKGKSRFKKITGLAVRIRDLLNRVPEFDISFGIGGQNTTPVSAWRRKPSVIFTDNDISYKWHSYKLGSHFVFPFYFDYERVIKNFGVKRSQIHLYNGFKEDIYLANYTPDPNFMDNLPFKEFITIRPENLKANYVPEDTETIVPELFKVFKDVNILFLPRYEEERAYAEGYKNIFIPDKVLSGKDVCYYTKVMLTGAGTFAREAALLGTPAVSFFPGKTFLTVDKIMQERGWVFISRNPEEIFQYVKNAKRNDSQLERSNQVFQELLKIINSILDIYK
;
A
#
# COMPACT_ATOMS: atom_id res chain seq x y z
N MET A 1 24.08 12.96 -3.64
CA MET A 1 24.14 11.88 -2.62
C MET A 1 23.70 10.58 -3.25
N ASN A 2 24.18 9.45 -2.72
CA ASN A 2 23.71 8.11 -3.09
C ASN A 2 22.62 7.69 -2.11
N ILE A 3 21.37 7.58 -2.58
CA ILE A 3 20.22 7.25 -1.73
C ILE A 3 19.76 5.82 -2.03
N TRP A 4 19.77 4.97 -1.00
CA TRP A 4 19.35 3.59 -1.12
C TRP A 4 17.89 3.38 -0.69
N PHE A 5 17.07 2.77 -1.55
CA PHE A 5 15.71 2.34 -1.30
C PHE A 5 15.62 0.81 -1.24
N ASP A 6 15.00 0.24 -0.20
CA ASP A 6 14.70 -1.20 -0.14
C ASP A 6 13.19 -1.45 -0.32
N ILE A 7 12.83 -2.13 -1.39
CA ILE A 7 11.47 -2.41 -1.80
C ILE A 7 11.16 -3.90 -1.60
N THR A 8 10.20 -4.21 -0.75
CA THR A 8 9.93 -5.59 -0.33
C THR A 8 8.57 -6.14 -0.73
N ASN A 9 7.66 -5.29 -1.20
CA ASN A 9 6.34 -5.67 -1.68
C ASN A 9 5.71 -4.58 -2.58
N THR A 10 4.62 -4.91 -3.24
CA THR A 10 3.90 -4.04 -4.19
C THR A 10 3.52 -2.66 -3.64
N PRO A 11 2.93 -2.50 -2.44
CA PRO A 11 2.64 -1.17 -1.88
C PRO A 11 3.87 -0.27 -1.68
N HIS A 12 5.06 -0.85 -1.47
CA HIS A 12 6.29 -0.08 -1.36
C HIS A 12 6.70 0.53 -2.71
N VAL A 13 6.46 -0.19 -3.82
CA VAL A 13 6.73 0.34 -5.16
C VAL A 13 5.87 1.57 -5.42
N HIS A 14 4.55 1.47 -5.19
CA HIS A 14 3.65 2.60 -5.38
C HIS A 14 4.07 3.81 -4.55
N PHE A 15 4.41 3.61 -3.28
CA PHE A 15 4.81 4.70 -2.38
C PHE A 15 6.12 5.36 -2.80
N PHE A 16 7.14 4.55 -3.14
CA PHE A 16 8.47 5.10 -3.45
C PHE A 16 8.63 5.56 -4.90
N ALA A 17 7.86 5.05 -5.86
CA ALA A 17 8.03 5.44 -7.27
C ALA A 17 7.97 6.95 -7.51
N PRO A 18 6.98 7.72 -7.01
CA PRO A 18 6.95 9.16 -7.19
C PRO A 18 8.10 9.88 -6.45
N ILE A 19 8.51 9.39 -5.27
CA ILE A 19 9.64 9.93 -4.50
C ILE A 19 10.94 9.71 -5.25
N ILE A 20 11.18 8.50 -5.76
CA ILE A 20 12.34 8.16 -6.59
C ILE A 20 12.36 9.02 -7.86
N GLY A 21 11.19 9.16 -8.52
CA GLY A 21 11.06 10.00 -9.71
C GLY A 21 11.47 11.45 -9.50
N HIS A 22 11.21 11.98 -8.31
CA HIS A 22 11.63 13.34 -7.92
C HIS A 22 13.12 13.39 -7.56
N LEU A 23 13.58 12.52 -6.67
CA LEU A 23 14.95 12.57 -6.13
C LEU A 23 16.03 12.23 -7.15
N LYS A 24 15.73 11.39 -8.16
CA LYS A 24 16.70 11.04 -9.22
C LYS A 24 17.14 12.23 -10.10
N GLN A 25 16.46 13.38 -9.98
CA GLN A 25 16.87 14.60 -10.69
C GLN A 25 18.15 15.22 -10.10
N GLU A 26 18.42 15.00 -8.81
CA GLU A 26 19.54 15.62 -8.08
C GLU A 26 20.43 14.60 -7.37
N HIS A 27 20.01 13.33 -7.30
CA HIS A 27 20.67 12.29 -6.50
C HIS A 27 20.81 10.98 -7.29
N GLU A 28 21.86 10.22 -6.96
CA GLU A 28 22.03 8.85 -7.44
C GLU A 28 21.12 7.92 -6.62
N ILE A 29 20.31 7.13 -7.31
CA ILE A 29 19.33 6.25 -6.68
C ILE A 29 19.76 4.80 -6.82
N ILE A 30 19.85 4.12 -5.67
CA ILE A 30 20.11 2.69 -5.56
C ILE A 30 18.81 2.04 -5.09
N VAL A 31 18.29 1.07 -5.83
CA VAL A 31 17.09 0.33 -5.45
C VAL A 31 17.42 -1.14 -5.27
N THR A 32 17.05 -1.71 -4.13
CA THR A 32 17.01 -3.16 -3.96
C THR A 32 15.58 -3.64 -3.88
N ALA A 33 15.30 -4.79 -4.50
CA ALA A 33 13.97 -5.34 -4.53
C ALA A 33 13.96 -6.83 -4.15
N ARG A 34 12.85 -7.25 -3.53
CA ARG A 34 12.57 -8.65 -3.27
C ARG A 34 11.56 -9.17 -4.30
N ASP A 35 11.83 -10.38 -4.83
CA ASP A 35 10.85 -11.09 -5.64
C ASP A 35 9.66 -11.57 -4.78
N PHE A 36 8.59 -10.80 -4.83
CA PHE A 36 7.36 -11.08 -4.10
C PHE A 36 6.16 -10.37 -4.75
N SER A 37 5.09 -11.14 -5.05
CA SER A 37 3.89 -10.60 -5.70
C SER A 37 4.25 -9.80 -6.97
N GLU A 38 3.57 -8.71 -7.22
CA GLU A 38 3.74 -7.85 -8.40
C GLU A 38 4.90 -6.82 -8.25
N THR A 39 5.82 -7.01 -7.29
CA THR A 39 6.87 -6.03 -6.99
C THR A 39 7.78 -5.78 -8.20
N LEU A 40 8.30 -6.85 -8.81
CA LEU A 40 9.25 -6.73 -9.92
C LEU A 40 8.60 -6.24 -11.22
N PRO A 41 7.43 -6.78 -11.65
CA PRO A 41 6.69 -6.24 -12.78
C PRO A 41 6.37 -4.75 -12.64
N LEU A 42 6.01 -4.32 -11.42
CA LEU A 42 5.65 -2.93 -11.16
C LEU A 42 6.86 -1.99 -11.17
N LEU A 43 8.00 -2.41 -10.63
CA LEU A 43 9.27 -1.64 -10.77
C LEU A 43 9.63 -1.44 -12.22
N LYS A 44 9.51 -2.50 -13.05
CA LYS A 44 9.73 -2.42 -14.48
C LYS A 44 8.74 -1.47 -15.17
N PHE A 45 7.47 -1.50 -14.78
CA PHE A 45 6.44 -0.59 -15.29
C PHE A 45 6.80 0.88 -15.01
N TYR A 46 7.35 1.20 -13.82
CA TYR A 46 7.80 2.55 -13.48
C TYR A 46 9.19 2.91 -14.04
N GLY A 47 9.84 2.02 -14.78
CA GLY A 47 11.20 2.24 -15.30
C GLY A 47 12.24 2.40 -14.20
N ILE A 48 12.08 1.68 -13.09
CA ILE A 48 12.99 1.70 -11.94
C ILE A 48 13.91 0.48 -12.01
N ASP A 49 15.20 0.72 -12.22
CA ASP A 49 16.22 -0.31 -12.15
C ASP A 49 16.43 -0.77 -10.71
N TYR A 50 16.73 -2.05 -10.52
CA TYR A 50 16.88 -2.61 -9.17
C TYR A 50 17.92 -3.75 -9.11
N ILE A 51 18.48 -3.91 -7.93
CA ILE A 51 19.30 -5.07 -7.55
C ILE A 51 18.35 -6.08 -6.87
N LEU A 52 18.19 -7.26 -7.47
CA LEU A 52 17.35 -8.30 -6.91
C LEU A 52 18.01 -8.90 -5.64
N THR A 53 17.33 -8.84 -4.51
CA THR A 53 17.81 -9.36 -3.23
C THR A 53 16.75 -10.20 -2.54
N GLY A 54 16.96 -11.51 -2.48
CA GLY A 54 16.08 -12.47 -1.81
C GLY A 54 14.76 -12.73 -2.51
N SER A 55 14.14 -13.84 -2.14
CA SER A 55 12.81 -14.28 -2.57
C SER A 55 11.92 -14.60 -1.36
N HIS A 56 10.63 -14.81 -1.57
CA HIS A 56 9.73 -15.17 -0.49
C HIS A 56 9.94 -16.64 -0.04
N LYS A 57 10.21 -16.86 1.26
CA LYS A 57 10.52 -18.19 1.83
C LYS A 57 9.37 -18.81 2.66
N GLY A 58 8.11 -18.39 2.47
CA GLY A 58 6.94 -19.00 3.10
C GLY A 58 6.61 -18.53 4.53
N LYS A 59 5.63 -19.19 5.19
CA LYS A 59 4.94 -18.71 6.42
C LYS A 59 5.63 -19.04 7.75
N SER A 60 6.54 -20.04 7.82
CA SER A 60 7.15 -20.50 9.08
C SER A 60 7.95 -19.41 9.80
N ARG A 61 7.78 -19.29 11.14
CA ARG A 61 8.51 -18.32 11.98
C ARG A 61 10.04 -18.50 11.90
N PHE A 62 10.54 -19.71 11.93
CA PHE A 62 11.97 -20.02 11.77
C PHE A 62 12.48 -19.60 10.40
N LYS A 63 11.74 -19.90 9.33
CA LYS A 63 12.06 -19.47 7.96
C LYS A 63 12.02 -17.95 7.81
N LYS A 64 11.23 -17.22 8.60
CA LYS A 64 11.18 -15.76 8.60
C LYS A 64 12.43 -15.14 9.24
N ILE A 65 12.88 -15.67 10.38
CA ILE A 65 14.08 -15.14 11.08
C ILE A 65 15.35 -15.46 10.27
N THR A 66 15.52 -16.71 9.85
CA THR A 66 16.66 -17.10 9.01
C THR A 66 16.62 -16.40 7.65
N GLY A 67 15.44 -16.21 7.06
CA GLY A 67 15.24 -15.46 5.82
C GLY A 67 15.61 -13.99 5.95
N LEU A 68 15.32 -13.36 7.11
CA LEU A 68 15.70 -11.98 7.38
C LEU A 68 17.23 -11.86 7.51
N ALA A 69 17.88 -12.74 8.28
CA ALA A 69 19.34 -12.73 8.45
C ALA A 69 20.08 -12.95 7.12
N VAL A 70 19.60 -13.92 6.31
CA VAL A 70 20.15 -14.17 4.96
C VAL A 70 19.98 -12.94 4.06
N ARG A 71 18.81 -12.28 4.10
CA ARG A 71 18.58 -11.09 3.30
C ARG A 71 19.45 -9.92 3.76
N ILE A 72 19.60 -9.69 5.07
CA ILE A 72 20.50 -8.63 5.58
C ILE A 72 21.93 -8.88 5.10
N ARG A 73 22.42 -10.13 5.18
CA ARG A 73 23.74 -10.50 4.67
C ARG A 73 23.87 -10.25 3.16
N ASP A 74 22.86 -10.63 2.38
CA ASP A 74 22.84 -10.40 0.92
C ASP A 74 22.87 -8.89 0.62
N LEU A 75 22.10 -8.08 1.33
CA LEU A 75 22.10 -6.63 1.21
C LEU A 75 23.46 -6.02 1.58
N LEU A 76 24.09 -6.46 2.67
CA LEU A 76 25.43 -6.00 3.08
C LEU A 76 26.48 -6.25 1.99
N ASN A 77 26.36 -7.35 1.24
CA ASN A 77 27.30 -7.72 0.18
C ASN A 77 27.00 -7.07 -1.17
N ARG A 78 25.75 -6.77 -1.47
CA ARG A 78 25.33 -6.39 -2.84
C ARG A 78 24.93 -4.93 -3.00
N VAL A 79 24.52 -4.26 -1.91
CA VAL A 79 24.19 -2.83 -1.96
C VAL A 79 25.50 -2.05 -2.12
N PRO A 80 25.65 -1.21 -3.15
CA PRO A 80 26.79 -0.31 -3.30
C PRO A 80 26.92 0.66 -2.10
N GLU A 81 27.96 1.47 -2.08
CA GLU A 81 28.09 2.56 -1.11
C GLU A 81 26.93 3.54 -1.23
N PHE A 82 26.35 3.92 -0.11
CA PHE A 82 25.25 4.90 -0.04
C PHE A 82 25.47 5.86 1.13
N ASP A 83 24.83 7.02 1.05
CA ASP A 83 24.92 8.04 2.09
C ASP A 83 23.78 7.92 3.10
N ILE A 84 22.58 7.55 2.63
CA ILE A 84 21.36 7.40 3.42
C ILE A 84 20.46 6.32 2.85
N SER A 85 19.70 5.62 3.70
CA SER A 85 18.75 4.60 3.26
C SER A 85 17.30 4.95 3.57
N PHE A 86 16.39 4.55 2.69
CA PHE A 86 14.94 4.72 2.81
C PHE A 86 14.25 3.36 2.78
N GLY A 87 13.35 3.12 3.75
CA GLY A 87 12.61 1.86 3.83
C GLY A 87 11.26 1.99 4.50
N ILE A 88 10.27 1.22 4.03
CA ILE A 88 8.99 1.10 4.74
C ILE A 88 9.14 0.05 5.86
N GLY A 89 8.82 0.49 7.09
CA GLY A 89 8.98 -0.32 8.30
C GLY A 89 10.42 -0.57 8.72
N GLY A 90 11.42 -0.21 7.92
CA GLY A 90 12.85 -0.23 8.26
C GLY A 90 13.48 -1.60 8.56
N GLN A 91 12.75 -2.69 8.35
CA GLN A 91 13.17 -4.04 8.79
C GLN A 91 14.51 -4.49 8.21
N ASN A 92 14.81 -4.11 6.98
CA ASN A 92 16.05 -4.49 6.29
C ASN A 92 17.05 -3.33 6.24
N THR A 93 16.55 -2.11 6.00
CA THR A 93 17.42 -0.93 5.82
C THR A 93 18.14 -0.55 7.10
N THR A 94 17.46 -0.55 8.26
CA THR A 94 18.06 -0.10 9.51
C THR A 94 19.23 -0.95 9.98
N PRO A 95 19.20 -2.30 9.97
CA PRO A 95 20.37 -3.10 10.34
C PRO A 95 21.56 -2.89 9.41
N VAL A 96 21.32 -2.79 8.09
CA VAL A 96 22.38 -2.57 7.10
C VAL A 96 23.00 -1.20 7.28
N SER A 97 22.16 -0.16 7.45
CA SER A 97 22.63 1.21 7.66
C SER A 97 23.42 1.35 8.98
N ALA A 98 22.92 0.77 10.05
CA ALA A 98 23.62 0.76 11.33
C ALA A 98 25.01 0.07 11.24
N TRP A 99 25.08 -1.06 10.53
CA TRP A 99 26.35 -1.76 10.29
C TRP A 99 27.34 -0.88 9.52
N ARG A 100 26.87 -0.16 8.49
CA ARG A 100 27.69 0.73 7.67
C ARG A 100 27.86 2.13 8.28
N ARG A 101 27.30 2.39 9.46
CA ARG A 101 27.32 3.70 10.15
C ARG A 101 26.72 4.81 9.28
N LYS A 102 25.65 4.48 8.54
CA LYS A 102 24.90 5.42 7.69
C LYS A 102 23.51 5.68 8.28
N PRO A 103 22.94 6.86 8.07
CA PRO A 103 21.57 7.17 8.49
C PRO A 103 20.52 6.36 7.73
N SER A 104 19.36 6.18 8.37
CA SER A 104 18.21 5.55 7.77
C SER A 104 16.94 6.32 8.04
N VAL A 105 16.07 6.42 7.03
CA VAL A 105 14.74 7.03 7.10
C VAL A 105 13.69 5.92 6.99
N ILE A 106 12.82 5.85 7.98
CA ILE A 106 11.79 4.83 8.08
C ILE A 106 10.44 5.47 7.86
N PHE A 107 9.75 5.00 6.83
CA PHE A 107 8.36 5.35 6.56
C PHE A 107 7.45 4.25 7.07
N THR A 108 6.36 4.56 7.72
CA THR A 108 5.31 3.59 8.05
C THR A 108 3.98 4.26 8.34
N ASP A 109 2.90 3.61 7.91
CA ASP A 109 1.52 3.92 8.21
C ASP A 109 0.86 2.82 9.07
N ASN A 110 1.61 1.78 9.41
CA ASN A 110 1.12 0.62 10.14
C ASN A 110 1.36 0.79 11.64
N ASP A 111 0.34 1.21 12.35
CA ASP A 111 0.33 1.47 13.78
C ASP A 111 0.01 0.24 14.65
N ILE A 112 -0.09 -0.94 14.04
CA ILE A 112 -0.32 -2.20 14.75
C ILE A 112 0.97 -3.05 14.83
N SER A 113 1.83 -2.96 13.82
CA SER A 113 3.02 -3.81 13.69
C SER A 113 4.31 -3.04 13.92
N TYR A 114 4.85 -3.14 15.13
CA TYR A 114 6.11 -2.49 15.51
C TYR A 114 7.28 -3.47 15.39
N LYS A 115 8.37 -3.01 14.75
CA LYS A 115 9.63 -3.76 14.64
C LYS A 115 10.67 -3.14 15.55
N TRP A 116 10.93 -3.76 16.68
CA TRP A 116 11.83 -3.26 17.72
C TRP A 116 13.18 -2.75 17.18
N HIS A 117 13.86 -3.54 16.34
CA HIS A 117 15.16 -3.18 15.80
C HIS A 117 15.10 -1.96 14.85
N SER A 118 13.99 -1.79 14.12
CA SER A 118 13.83 -0.62 13.25
C SER A 118 13.77 0.67 14.05
N TYR A 119 13.04 0.67 15.17
CA TYR A 119 12.93 1.86 16.02
C TYR A 119 14.18 2.12 16.87
N LYS A 120 14.94 1.07 17.23
CA LYS A 120 16.19 1.24 17.98
C LYS A 120 17.37 1.68 17.13
N LEU A 121 17.39 1.31 15.87
CA LEU A 121 18.50 1.56 14.96
C LEU A 121 18.23 2.67 13.93
N GLY A 122 16.95 3.08 13.78
CA GLY A 122 16.55 4.10 12.82
C GLY A 122 17.01 5.51 13.20
N SER A 123 17.36 6.32 12.21
CA SER A 123 17.80 7.70 12.40
C SER A 123 16.64 8.69 12.33
N HIS A 124 15.74 8.54 11.35
CA HIS A 124 14.57 9.36 11.14
C HIS A 124 13.33 8.51 10.88
N PHE A 125 12.18 9.00 11.35
CA PHE A 125 10.89 8.32 11.24
C PHE A 125 9.89 9.29 10.62
N VAL A 126 9.30 8.89 9.48
CA VAL A 126 8.33 9.69 8.73
C VAL A 126 6.98 8.99 8.80
N PHE A 127 6.01 9.61 9.46
CA PHE A 127 4.69 9.06 9.72
C PHE A 127 3.59 9.97 9.17
N PRO A 128 2.42 9.42 8.80
CA PRO A 128 1.24 10.23 8.58
C PRO A 128 0.74 10.85 9.90
N PHE A 129 -0.02 11.95 9.83
CA PHE A 129 -0.47 12.75 10.96
C PHE A 129 -1.20 11.95 12.06
N TYR A 130 -1.87 10.86 11.70
CA TYR A 130 -2.67 10.03 12.60
C TYR A 130 -1.88 8.94 13.33
N PHE A 131 -0.60 8.78 13.02
CA PHE A 131 0.22 7.72 13.60
C PHE A 131 0.50 8.01 15.08
N ASP A 132 0.28 7.01 15.95
CA ASP A 132 0.57 7.11 17.39
C ASP A 132 2.10 7.08 17.63
N TYR A 133 2.75 8.20 17.36
CA TYR A 133 4.18 8.35 17.55
C TYR A 133 4.58 8.45 19.04
N GLU A 134 3.67 8.87 19.94
CA GLU A 134 3.92 8.90 21.38
C GLU A 134 4.19 7.49 21.92
N ARG A 135 3.48 6.50 21.40
CA ARG A 135 3.75 5.09 21.67
C ARG A 135 5.15 4.67 21.25
N VAL A 136 5.64 5.18 20.12
CA VAL A 136 7.01 4.91 19.63
C VAL A 136 8.04 5.53 20.56
N ILE A 137 7.85 6.77 20.98
CA ILE A 137 8.71 7.44 21.98
C ILE A 137 8.76 6.64 23.27
N LYS A 138 7.60 6.31 23.83
CA LYS A 138 7.46 5.60 25.10
C LYS A 138 8.09 4.21 25.08
N ASN A 139 7.83 3.43 24.04
CA ASN A 139 8.19 2.01 24.01
C ASN A 139 9.60 1.74 23.48
N PHE A 140 10.11 2.63 22.62
CA PHE A 140 11.38 2.41 21.93
C PHE A 140 12.45 3.47 22.25
N GLY A 141 12.10 4.55 22.96
CA GLY A 141 13.03 5.62 23.33
C GLY A 141 13.48 6.47 22.13
N VAL A 142 12.67 6.53 21.07
CA VAL A 142 12.90 7.41 19.93
C VAL A 142 12.74 8.85 20.40
N LYS A 143 13.65 9.75 19.98
CA LYS A 143 13.57 11.17 20.32
C LYS A 143 12.54 11.87 19.43
N ARG A 144 11.83 12.85 19.97
CA ARG A 144 10.84 13.64 19.20
C ARG A 144 11.47 14.31 17.96
N SER A 145 12.75 14.72 18.05
CA SER A 145 13.51 15.33 16.95
C SER A 145 13.80 14.38 15.77
N GLN A 146 13.64 13.07 15.96
CA GLN A 146 13.79 12.07 14.91
C GLN A 146 12.47 11.80 14.17
N ILE A 147 11.35 12.36 14.65
CA ILE A 147 10.00 12.08 14.14
C ILE A 147 9.51 13.25 13.31
N HIS A 148 9.12 12.93 12.09
CA HIS A 148 8.56 13.86 11.09
C HIS A 148 7.16 13.40 10.71
N LEU A 149 6.19 14.31 10.74
CA LEU A 149 4.80 14.02 10.41
C LEU A 149 4.42 14.74 9.13
N TYR A 150 3.72 14.05 8.23
CA TYR A 150 3.06 14.67 7.09
C TYR A 150 1.54 14.63 7.25
N ASN A 151 0.85 15.66 6.77
CA ASN A 151 -0.59 15.84 6.99
C ASN A 151 -1.43 15.13 5.92
N GLY A 152 -1.23 13.82 5.78
CA GLY A 152 -1.93 13.03 4.77
C GLY A 152 -1.97 11.54 5.06
N PHE A 153 -2.49 10.79 4.10
CA PHE A 153 -2.47 9.34 4.08
C PHE A 153 -1.33 8.85 3.18
N LYS A 154 -0.93 7.60 3.35
CA LYS A 154 0.08 6.98 2.49
C LYS A 154 -0.35 6.99 1.02
N GLU A 155 -1.62 6.77 0.80
CA GLU A 155 -2.23 6.72 -0.52
C GLU A 155 -2.16 8.08 -1.24
N ASP A 156 -2.21 9.20 -0.53
CA ASP A 156 -2.04 10.55 -1.10
C ASP A 156 -0.72 10.66 -1.88
N ILE A 157 0.36 10.03 -1.40
CA ILE A 157 1.69 10.16 -1.96
C ILE A 157 1.76 9.65 -3.41
N TYR A 158 1.12 8.53 -3.71
CA TYR A 158 1.16 7.95 -5.05
C TYR A 158 -0.09 8.21 -5.88
N LEU A 159 -1.11 8.83 -5.29
CA LEU A 159 -2.23 9.43 -6.03
C LEU A 159 -1.92 10.86 -6.47
N ALA A 160 -0.89 11.50 -5.89
CA ALA A 160 -0.41 12.78 -6.36
C ALA A 160 -0.09 12.73 -7.86
N ASN A 161 -0.51 13.77 -8.59
CA ASN A 161 -0.37 13.89 -10.04
C ASN A 161 -1.05 12.77 -10.85
N TYR A 162 -1.94 11.98 -10.24
CA TYR A 162 -2.72 11.00 -10.97
C TYR A 162 -3.70 11.69 -11.92
N THR A 163 -3.70 11.24 -13.17
CA THR A 163 -4.67 11.64 -14.20
C THR A 163 -5.35 10.36 -14.69
N PRO A 164 -6.68 10.30 -14.68
CA PRO A 164 -7.41 9.15 -15.19
C PRO A 164 -7.13 8.91 -16.68
N ASP A 165 -6.97 7.66 -17.07
CA ASP A 165 -6.86 7.28 -18.47
C ASP A 165 -8.23 7.42 -19.16
N PRO A 166 -8.40 8.33 -20.13
CA PRO A 166 -9.68 8.54 -20.81
C PRO A 166 -10.14 7.30 -21.59
N ASN A 167 -9.24 6.41 -21.97
CA ASN A 167 -9.54 5.19 -22.73
C ASN A 167 -9.74 3.96 -21.83
N PHE A 168 -9.69 4.13 -20.51
CA PHE A 168 -9.81 2.99 -19.58
C PHE A 168 -11.08 2.18 -19.81
N MET A 169 -12.20 2.85 -20.07
CA MET A 169 -13.51 2.22 -20.27
C MET A 169 -13.58 1.34 -21.51
N ASP A 170 -12.70 1.52 -22.49
CA ASP A 170 -12.64 0.70 -23.70
C ASP A 170 -12.16 -0.74 -23.40
N ASN A 171 -11.55 -0.96 -22.24
CA ASN A 171 -11.14 -2.29 -21.78
C ASN A 171 -12.27 -3.09 -21.10
N LEU A 172 -13.47 -2.50 -20.95
CA LEU A 172 -14.57 -3.08 -20.19
C LEU A 172 -15.81 -3.27 -21.07
N PRO A 173 -16.58 -4.36 -20.87
CA PRO A 173 -17.84 -4.59 -21.61
C PRO A 173 -19.00 -3.73 -21.09
N PHE A 174 -18.78 -2.92 -20.07
CA PHE A 174 -19.81 -2.15 -19.36
C PHE A 174 -19.51 -0.66 -19.39
N LYS A 175 -20.57 0.16 -19.42
CA LYS A 175 -20.46 1.62 -19.20
C LYS A 175 -20.54 2.00 -17.72
N GLU A 176 -21.27 1.21 -16.93
CA GLU A 176 -21.39 1.38 -15.48
C GLU A 176 -21.20 0.03 -14.79
N PHE A 177 -20.45 0.02 -13.72
CA PHE A 177 -20.13 -1.18 -12.96
C PHE A 177 -19.73 -0.86 -11.51
N ILE A 178 -19.85 -1.85 -10.63
CA ILE A 178 -19.18 -1.87 -9.35
C ILE A 178 -17.96 -2.79 -9.44
N THR A 179 -16.96 -2.56 -8.60
CA THR A 179 -15.78 -3.44 -8.54
C THR A 179 -15.81 -4.27 -7.27
N ILE A 180 -15.55 -5.58 -7.39
CA ILE A 180 -15.36 -6.47 -6.25
C ILE A 180 -13.93 -7.03 -6.28
N ARG A 181 -13.17 -6.76 -5.20
CA ARG A 181 -11.84 -7.32 -4.97
C ARG A 181 -11.87 -8.17 -3.71
N PRO A 182 -11.65 -9.50 -3.76
CA PRO A 182 -11.73 -10.41 -2.64
C PRO A 182 -10.80 -10.07 -1.47
N GLU A 183 -11.07 -10.66 -0.33
CA GLU A 183 -10.20 -10.69 0.84
C GLU A 183 -8.89 -11.41 0.54
N ASN A 184 -7.84 -11.07 1.27
CA ASN A 184 -6.62 -11.86 1.29
C ASN A 184 -6.69 -12.88 2.43
N LEU A 185 -7.46 -13.96 2.25
CA LEU A 185 -7.65 -14.97 3.28
C LEU A 185 -6.37 -15.75 3.62
N LYS A 186 -5.37 -15.74 2.73
CA LYS A 186 -4.05 -16.35 2.98
C LYS A 186 -3.11 -15.44 3.80
N ALA A 187 -3.55 -14.25 4.19
CA ALA A 187 -2.74 -13.35 5.01
C ALA A 187 -2.65 -13.81 6.47
N ASN A 188 -1.51 -13.51 7.12
CA ASN A 188 -1.24 -13.96 8.49
C ASN A 188 -2.11 -13.29 9.57
N TYR A 189 -2.78 -12.19 9.24
CA TYR A 189 -3.65 -11.43 10.15
C TYR A 189 -5.13 -11.83 10.04
N VAL A 190 -5.45 -12.74 9.13
CA VAL A 190 -6.81 -13.29 8.95
C VAL A 190 -6.94 -14.57 9.73
N PRO A 191 -7.99 -14.77 10.55
CA PRO A 191 -8.26 -16.03 11.19
C PRO A 191 -8.43 -17.16 10.16
N GLU A 192 -7.95 -18.38 10.49
CA GLU A 192 -7.92 -19.52 9.55
C GLU A 192 -9.33 -20.02 9.16
N ASP A 193 -10.31 -19.76 10.01
CA ASP A 193 -11.73 -20.13 9.84
C ASP A 193 -12.57 -19.06 9.12
N THR A 194 -11.91 -18.01 8.62
CA THR A 194 -12.62 -16.92 7.93
C THR A 194 -13.01 -17.34 6.52
N GLU A 195 -14.30 -17.27 6.22
CA GLU A 195 -14.85 -17.49 4.88
C GLU A 195 -14.97 -16.18 4.10
N THR A 196 -14.88 -16.28 2.76
CA THR A 196 -15.17 -15.14 1.88
C THR A 196 -16.65 -14.84 1.82
N ILE A 197 -17.00 -13.55 1.67
CA ILE A 197 -18.39 -13.15 1.42
C ILE A 197 -18.66 -12.86 -0.06
N VAL A 198 -17.70 -13.09 -0.95
CA VAL A 198 -17.82 -12.78 -2.37
C VAL A 198 -18.99 -13.51 -3.06
N PRO A 199 -19.24 -14.82 -2.82
CA PRO A 199 -20.38 -15.50 -3.41
C PRO A 199 -21.73 -14.90 -3.00
N GLU A 200 -21.85 -14.45 -1.74
CA GLU A 200 -23.06 -13.77 -1.24
C GLU A 200 -23.23 -12.39 -1.87
N LEU A 201 -22.12 -11.66 -2.05
CA LEU A 201 -22.15 -10.37 -2.78
C LEU A 201 -22.62 -10.55 -4.23
N PHE A 202 -22.18 -11.59 -4.93
CA PHE A 202 -22.65 -11.87 -6.28
C PHE A 202 -24.16 -12.14 -6.33
N LYS A 203 -24.71 -12.83 -5.33
CA LYS A 203 -26.16 -13.08 -5.24
C LYS A 203 -26.96 -11.79 -5.06
N VAL A 204 -26.52 -10.90 -4.15
CA VAL A 204 -27.26 -9.65 -3.89
C VAL A 204 -27.10 -8.63 -5.02
N PHE A 205 -25.99 -8.69 -5.78
CA PHE A 205 -25.72 -7.80 -6.92
C PHE A 205 -25.97 -8.45 -8.29
N LYS A 206 -26.82 -9.48 -8.39
CA LYS A 206 -27.09 -10.22 -9.63
C LYS A 206 -27.54 -9.38 -10.82
N ASP A 207 -28.16 -8.21 -10.55
CA ASP A 207 -28.68 -7.27 -11.56
C ASP A 207 -27.76 -6.06 -11.79
N VAL A 208 -26.55 -6.08 -11.24
CA VAL A 208 -25.56 -4.99 -11.35
C VAL A 208 -24.31 -5.52 -12.07
N ASN A 209 -23.78 -4.78 -13.03
CA ASN A 209 -22.52 -5.14 -13.67
C ASN A 209 -21.37 -5.11 -12.67
N ILE A 210 -20.57 -6.17 -12.65
CA ILE A 210 -19.47 -6.35 -11.71
C ILE A 210 -18.17 -6.53 -12.46
N LEU A 211 -17.19 -5.66 -12.18
CA LEU A 211 -15.80 -5.92 -12.48
C LEU A 211 -15.21 -6.72 -11.31
N PHE A 212 -14.98 -8.00 -11.54
CA PHE A 212 -14.40 -8.89 -10.52
C PHE A 212 -12.88 -9.01 -10.70
N LEU A 213 -12.13 -8.74 -9.64
CA LEU A 213 -10.67 -8.77 -9.64
C LEU A 213 -10.17 -9.88 -8.68
N PRO A 214 -10.18 -11.15 -9.09
CA PRO A 214 -9.71 -12.25 -8.23
C PRO A 214 -8.23 -12.07 -7.85
N ARG A 215 -7.85 -12.55 -6.67
CA ARG A 215 -6.44 -12.58 -6.21
C ARG A 215 -5.75 -13.87 -6.58
N TYR A 216 -6.54 -14.94 -6.63
CA TYR A 216 -6.09 -16.31 -6.85
C TYR A 216 -6.92 -16.92 -7.96
N GLU A 217 -6.32 -17.85 -8.71
CA GLU A 217 -7.00 -18.49 -9.84
C GLU A 217 -8.27 -19.24 -9.41
N GLU A 218 -8.23 -19.88 -8.25
CA GLU A 218 -9.37 -20.59 -7.68
C GLU A 218 -10.61 -19.72 -7.41
N GLU A 219 -10.42 -18.41 -7.22
CA GLU A 219 -11.52 -17.47 -6.97
C GLU A 219 -12.34 -17.16 -8.23
N ARG A 220 -11.80 -17.44 -9.44
CA ARG A 220 -12.53 -17.26 -10.70
C ARG A 220 -13.80 -18.11 -10.75
N ALA A 221 -13.78 -19.29 -10.11
CA ALA A 221 -14.92 -20.18 -10.04
C ALA A 221 -16.14 -19.54 -9.35
N TYR A 222 -15.98 -18.54 -8.49
CA TYR A 222 -17.12 -17.84 -7.87
C TYR A 222 -18.01 -17.14 -8.89
N ALA A 223 -17.44 -16.73 -10.04
CA ALA A 223 -18.15 -16.02 -11.09
C ALA A 223 -18.85 -16.94 -12.11
N GLU A 224 -18.68 -18.26 -12.00
CA GLU A 224 -19.29 -19.20 -12.94
C GLU A 224 -20.81 -19.10 -12.93
N GLY A 225 -21.40 -19.04 -14.13
CA GLY A 225 -22.86 -18.92 -14.31
C GLY A 225 -23.42 -17.48 -14.24
N TYR A 226 -22.63 -16.48 -13.85
CA TYR A 226 -23.05 -15.08 -13.80
C TYR A 226 -22.71 -14.36 -15.11
N LYS A 227 -23.72 -13.80 -15.79
CA LYS A 227 -23.53 -13.06 -17.05
C LYS A 227 -23.17 -11.58 -16.84
N ASN A 228 -23.41 -11.03 -15.65
CA ASN A 228 -23.15 -9.66 -15.26
C ASN A 228 -21.78 -9.46 -14.61
N ILE A 229 -20.94 -10.50 -14.56
CA ILE A 229 -19.61 -10.46 -13.99
C ILE A 229 -18.55 -10.54 -15.08
N PHE A 230 -17.64 -9.60 -15.11
CA PHE A 230 -16.49 -9.59 -15.99
C PHE A 230 -15.19 -9.72 -15.20
N ILE A 231 -14.36 -10.65 -15.61
CA ILE A 231 -12.99 -10.84 -15.09
C ILE A 231 -12.04 -10.49 -16.22
N PRO A 232 -11.21 -9.44 -16.08
CA PRO A 232 -10.31 -9.05 -17.16
C PRO A 232 -9.19 -10.08 -17.37
N ASP A 233 -8.83 -10.32 -18.63
CA ASP A 233 -7.69 -11.18 -18.99
C ASP A 233 -6.35 -10.47 -18.81
N LYS A 234 -6.35 -9.15 -18.86
CA LYS A 234 -5.17 -8.31 -18.69
C LYS A 234 -5.22 -7.57 -17.36
N VAL A 235 -4.06 -7.32 -16.79
CA VAL A 235 -3.95 -6.47 -15.59
C VAL A 235 -4.39 -5.06 -15.92
N LEU A 236 -5.37 -4.56 -15.18
CA LEU A 236 -5.87 -3.19 -15.27
C LEU A 236 -5.12 -2.27 -14.31
N SER A 237 -5.07 -0.99 -14.63
CA SER A 237 -4.59 0.05 -13.72
C SER A 237 -5.49 0.14 -12.50
N GLY A 238 -4.97 -0.18 -11.30
CA GLY A 238 -5.74 -0.15 -10.06
C GLY A 238 -6.30 1.24 -9.73
N LYS A 239 -5.58 2.30 -10.08
CA LYS A 239 -6.04 3.69 -9.88
C LYS A 239 -7.22 4.01 -10.79
N ASP A 240 -7.18 3.60 -12.06
CA ASP A 240 -8.28 3.80 -12.99
C ASP A 240 -9.50 2.96 -12.61
N VAL A 241 -9.30 1.71 -12.16
CA VAL A 241 -10.40 0.93 -11.58
C VAL A 241 -11.05 1.68 -10.41
N CYS A 242 -10.26 2.20 -9.47
CA CYS A 242 -10.77 2.98 -8.34
C CYS A 242 -11.49 4.26 -8.78
N TYR A 243 -11.04 4.88 -9.86
CA TYR A 243 -11.63 6.13 -10.36
C TYR A 243 -12.94 5.89 -11.11
N TYR A 244 -12.99 4.89 -12.00
CA TYR A 244 -14.13 4.69 -12.91
C TYR A 244 -15.24 3.83 -12.34
N THR A 245 -14.99 3.01 -11.33
CA THR A 245 -16.03 2.20 -10.69
C THR A 245 -17.06 3.09 -9.97
N LYS A 246 -18.33 2.69 -10.00
CA LYS A 246 -19.39 3.37 -9.25
C LYS A 246 -19.22 3.22 -7.74
N VAL A 247 -18.87 2.03 -7.29
CA VAL A 247 -18.53 1.71 -5.90
C VAL A 247 -17.43 0.66 -5.89
N MET A 248 -16.44 0.84 -5.04
CA MET A 248 -15.38 -0.13 -4.79
C MET A 248 -15.73 -1.00 -3.58
N LEU A 249 -15.93 -2.29 -3.78
CA LEU A 249 -16.13 -3.28 -2.72
C LEU A 249 -14.86 -4.13 -2.58
N THR A 250 -14.22 -4.11 -1.43
CA THR A 250 -12.96 -4.82 -1.29
C THR A 250 -12.68 -5.35 0.12
N GLY A 251 -12.13 -6.56 0.19
CA GLY A 251 -11.54 -7.11 1.41
C GLY A 251 -10.09 -6.65 1.66
N ALA A 252 -9.61 -5.62 0.93
CA ALA A 252 -8.26 -5.06 1.06
C ALA A 252 -8.31 -3.56 1.36
N GLY A 253 -7.79 -3.15 2.51
CA GLY A 253 -7.83 -1.76 2.96
C GLY A 253 -7.28 -0.75 1.93
N THR A 254 -6.19 -1.07 1.23
CA THR A 254 -5.55 -0.15 0.27
C THR A 254 -6.48 0.28 -0.85
N PHE A 255 -7.18 -0.66 -1.51
CA PHE A 255 -8.12 -0.33 -2.58
C PHE A 255 -9.30 0.52 -2.10
N ALA A 256 -9.81 0.26 -0.89
CA ALA A 256 -10.88 1.09 -0.33
C ALA A 256 -10.40 2.53 -0.09
N ARG A 257 -9.16 2.70 0.42
CA ARG A 257 -8.58 4.02 0.68
C ARG A 257 -8.24 4.78 -0.60
N GLU A 258 -7.71 4.08 -1.61
CA GLU A 258 -7.46 4.67 -2.95
C GLU A 258 -8.76 5.18 -3.58
N ALA A 259 -9.80 4.35 -3.61
CA ALA A 259 -11.10 4.73 -4.15
C ALA A 259 -11.69 5.93 -3.39
N ALA A 260 -11.64 5.91 -2.05
CA ALA A 260 -12.12 6.99 -1.21
C ALA A 260 -11.44 8.33 -1.50
N LEU A 261 -10.11 8.34 -1.67
CA LEU A 261 -9.36 9.56 -2.01
C LEU A 261 -9.63 10.05 -3.44
N LEU A 262 -10.01 9.16 -4.35
CA LEU A 262 -10.46 9.52 -5.69
C LEU A 262 -11.93 9.97 -5.74
N GLY A 263 -12.59 10.04 -4.58
CA GLY A 263 -14.01 10.43 -4.45
C GLY A 263 -14.99 9.31 -4.76
N THR A 264 -14.52 8.10 -5.04
CA THR A 264 -15.37 6.94 -5.30
C THR A 264 -15.83 6.32 -3.98
N PRO A 265 -17.14 6.09 -3.79
CA PRO A 265 -17.66 5.39 -2.63
C PRO A 265 -16.97 4.03 -2.45
N ALA A 266 -16.57 3.71 -1.25
CA ALA A 266 -15.82 2.49 -0.98
C ALA A 266 -16.42 1.70 0.18
N VAL A 267 -16.44 0.38 0.03
CA VAL A 267 -16.82 -0.57 1.06
C VAL A 267 -15.61 -1.43 1.39
N SER A 268 -15.25 -1.48 2.66
CA SER A 268 -14.26 -2.43 3.17
C SER A 268 -14.98 -3.59 3.87
N PHE A 269 -14.87 -4.77 3.31
CA PHE A 269 -15.28 -6.01 3.98
C PHE A 269 -14.07 -6.80 4.50
N PHE A 270 -13.07 -6.05 5.00
CA PHE A 270 -11.84 -6.59 5.54
C PHE A 270 -12.09 -7.64 6.63
N PRO A 271 -11.48 -8.83 6.54
CA PRO A 271 -11.78 -9.96 7.42
C PRO A 271 -11.03 -9.94 8.75
N GLY A 272 -10.09 -9.02 8.94
CA GLY A 272 -9.29 -8.95 10.16
C GLY A 272 -10.07 -8.37 11.34
N LYS A 273 -9.72 -8.82 12.56
CA LYS A 273 -10.34 -8.33 13.81
C LYS A 273 -9.90 -6.92 14.20
N THR A 274 -8.76 -6.46 13.70
CA THR A 274 -8.17 -5.16 14.08
C THR A 274 -7.99 -4.29 12.85
N PHE A 275 -8.63 -3.12 12.87
CA PHE A 275 -8.47 -2.10 11.84
C PHE A 275 -7.30 -1.18 12.18
N LEU A 276 -6.59 -0.73 11.16
CA LEU A 276 -5.60 0.35 11.28
C LEU A 276 -6.30 1.66 11.64
N THR A 277 -5.60 2.58 12.28
CA THR A 277 -6.15 3.91 12.60
C THR A 277 -6.63 4.64 11.35
N VAL A 278 -5.95 4.49 10.22
CA VAL A 278 -6.40 5.06 8.94
C VAL A 278 -7.80 4.58 8.52
N ASP A 279 -8.10 3.30 8.68
CA ASP A 279 -9.40 2.75 8.28
C ASP A 279 -10.53 3.33 9.14
N LYS A 280 -10.29 3.50 10.46
CA LYS A 280 -11.22 4.15 11.38
C LYS A 280 -11.49 5.60 11.02
N ILE A 281 -10.43 6.37 10.73
CA ILE A 281 -10.55 7.78 10.31
C ILE A 281 -11.34 7.91 9.02
N MET A 282 -11.10 7.05 8.04
CA MET A 282 -11.86 7.08 6.78
C MET A 282 -13.31 6.69 6.98
N GLN A 283 -13.61 5.76 7.90
CA GLN A 283 -14.98 5.43 8.30
C GLN A 283 -15.66 6.61 9.00
N GLU A 284 -15.00 7.24 9.97
CA GLU A 284 -15.51 8.41 10.70
C GLU A 284 -15.81 9.60 9.77
N ARG A 285 -15.01 9.77 8.71
CA ARG A 285 -15.25 10.77 7.66
C ARG A 285 -16.35 10.39 6.67
N GLY A 286 -16.92 9.18 6.78
CA GLY A 286 -17.90 8.67 5.83
C GLY A 286 -17.33 8.34 4.44
N TRP A 287 -16.00 8.23 4.31
CA TRP A 287 -15.34 7.94 3.04
C TRP A 287 -15.30 6.44 2.72
N VAL A 288 -15.26 5.60 3.75
CA VAL A 288 -15.28 4.14 3.61
C VAL A 288 -16.35 3.59 4.53
N PHE A 289 -17.25 2.80 3.98
CA PHE A 289 -18.21 2.01 4.75
C PHE A 289 -17.57 0.66 5.10
N ILE A 290 -17.64 0.26 6.37
CA ILE A 290 -17.06 -1.00 6.84
C ILE A 290 -18.18 -1.94 7.26
N SER A 291 -18.37 -3.02 6.51
CA SER A 291 -19.30 -4.12 6.84
C SER A 291 -18.90 -5.40 6.11
N ARG A 292 -19.20 -6.54 6.71
CA ARG A 292 -19.15 -7.88 6.10
C ARG A 292 -20.54 -8.49 5.90
N ASN A 293 -21.60 -7.73 6.16
CA ASN A 293 -22.97 -8.16 5.91
C ASN A 293 -23.36 -7.79 4.46
N PRO A 294 -23.65 -8.76 3.58
CA PRO A 294 -23.97 -8.49 2.18
C PRO A 294 -25.20 -7.59 1.99
N GLU A 295 -26.21 -7.70 2.86
CA GLU A 295 -27.42 -6.88 2.77
C GLU A 295 -27.15 -5.42 3.16
N GLU A 296 -26.38 -5.18 4.23
CA GLU A 296 -25.95 -3.82 4.61
C GLU A 296 -25.11 -3.17 3.50
N ILE A 297 -24.22 -3.96 2.87
CA ILE A 297 -23.41 -3.51 1.74
C ILE A 297 -24.32 -3.15 0.55
N PHE A 298 -25.32 -3.99 0.24
CA PHE A 298 -26.27 -3.71 -0.82
C PHE A 298 -27.04 -2.41 -0.59
N GLN A 299 -27.55 -2.19 0.61
CA GLN A 299 -28.28 -0.95 0.97
C GLN A 299 -27.35 0.28 0.88
N TYR A 300 -26.10 0.16 1.31
CA TYR A 300 -25.12 1.23 1.14
C TYR A 300 -24.90 1.55 -0.34
N VAL A 301 -24.59 0.54 -1.17
CA VAL A 301 -24.31 0.72 -2.60
C VAL A 301 -25.46 1.36 -3.36
N LYS A 302 -26.71 0.99 -3.03
CA LYS A 302 -27.91 1.56 -3.63
C LYS A 302 -28.02 3.08 -3.44
N ASN A 303 -27.55 3.58 -2.30
CA ASN A 303 -27.64 4.99 -1.92
C ASN A 303 -26.33 5.76 -2.08
N ALA A 304 -25.25 5.07 -2.42
CA ALA A 304 -23.90 5.65 -2.49
C ALA A 304 -23.81 6.73 -3.58
N LYS A 305 -23.23 7.87 -3.21
CA LYS A 305 -22.94 8.97 -4.13
C LYS A 305 -21.44 9.25 -4.12
N ARG A 306 -20.92 9.67 -5.26
CA ARG A 306 -19.51 10.06 -5.37
C ARG A 306 -19.26 11.30 -4.52
N ASN A 307 -18.15 11.28 -3.79
CA ASN A 307 -17.64 12.41 -3.02
C ASN A 307 -16.73 13.28 -3.89
N ASP A 308 -16.31 14.43 -3.35
CA ASP A 308 -15.28 15.24 -3.99
C ASP A 308 -13.94 14.48 -3.95
N SER A 309 -13.24 14.52 -5.08
CA SER A 309 -11.91 13.94 -5.18
C SER A 309 -10.91 14.72 -4.31
N GLN A 310 -10.01 14.00 -3.64
CA GLN A 310 -8.99 14.56 -2.79
C GLN A 310 -7.63 14.76 -3.51
N LEU A 311 -7.61 14.70 -4.85
CA LEU A 311 -6.36 14.76 -5.63
C LEU A 311 -5.56 16.05 -5.42
N GLU A 312 -6.24 17.19 -5.32
CA GLU A 312 -5.56 18.47 -5.03
C GLU A 312 -4.85 18.40 -3.66
N ARG A 313 -5.54 17.88 -2.66
CA ARG A 313 -4.94 17.63 -1.34
C ARG A 313 -3.80 16.63 -1.44
N SER A 314 -3.95 15.55 -2.21
CA SER A 314 -2.89 14.55 -2.40
C SER A 314 -1.62 15.18 -2.98
N ASN A 315 -1.76 16.12 -3.93
CA ASN A 315 -0.63 16.89 -4.46
C ASN A 315 0.05 17.73 -3.37
N GLN A 316 -0.71 18.42 -2.53
CA GLN A 316 -0.17 19.21 -1.41
C GLN A 316 0.57 18.33 -0.40
N VAL A 317 0.00 17.18 -0.04
CA VAL A 317 0.61 16.20 0.87
C VAL A 317 1.92 15.64 0.31
N PHE A 318 1.98 15.36 -0.99
CA PHE A 318 3.21 14.91 -1.64
C PHE A 318 4.30 16.00 -1.58
N GLN A 319 3.96 17.25 -1.85
CA GLN A 319 4.91 18.36 -1.73
C GLN A 319 5.41 18.58 -0.30
N GLU A 320 4.52 18.42 0.69
CA GLU A 320 4.90 18.45 2.12
C GLU A 320 5.89 17.32 2.44
N LEU A 321 5.61 16.09 1.99
CA LEU A 321 6.52 14.97 2.20
C LEU A 321 7.89 15.20 1.55
N LEU A 322 7.95 15.76 0.34
CA LEU A 322 9.20 16.08 -0.32
C LEU A 322 10.01 17.14 0.46
N LYS A 323 9.35 18.16 1.03
CA LYS A 323 10.02 19.14 1.90
C LYS A 323 10.62 18.47 3.15
N ILE A 324 9.89 17.54 3.77
CA ILE A 324 10.39 16.75 4.90
C ILE A 324 11.63 15.94 4.49
N ILE A 325 11.54 15.23 3.37
CA ILE A 325 12.65 14.43 2.85
C ILE A 325 13.87 15.31 2.59
N ASN A 326 13.72 16.42 1.89
CA ASN A 326 14.81 17.34 1.59
C ASN A 326 15.44 17.90 2.86
N SER A 327 14.64 18.28 3.87
CA SER A 327 15.16 18.74 5.15
C SER A 327 15.99 17.69 5.90
N ILE A 328 15.63 16.40 5.75
CA ILE A 328 16.42 15.29 6.30
C ILE A 328 17.72 15.13 5.51
N LEU A 329 17.67 15.16 4.18
CA LEU A 329 18.86 15.03 3.33
C LEU A 329 19.88 16.15 3.58
N ASP A 330 19.41 17.37 3.83
CA ASP A 330 20.28 18.53 4.10
C ASP A 330 21.10 18.39 5.39
N ILE A 331 20.65 17.56 6.36
CA ILE A 331 21.43 17.26 7.57
C ILE A 331 22.73 16.48 7.24
N TYR A 332 22.75 15.78 6.12
CA TYR A 332 23.83 14.84 5.75
C TYR A 332 24.63 15.26 4.49
N LYS A 333 24.34 16.43 3.92
CA LYS A 333 25.16 17.07 2.89
C LYS A 333 26.40 17.70 3.51
#